data_55ce05bbeb9a45e127ad9d11b0c9aec0
#
_entry.id   55ce05bbeb9a45e127ad9d11b0c9aec0
#
_cell.length_a   1.000
_cell.length_b   1.000
_cell.length_c   1.000
_cell.angle_alpha   90.00
_cell.angle_beta   90.00
_cell.angle_gamma   90.00
#
_symmetry.space_group_name_H-M   'P 1'
#
loop_
_entity.id
_entity.type
_entity.pdbx_description
1 polymer ?
#
loop_
_entity_poly.entity_id
_entity_poly.type
_entity_poly.pdbx_seq_one_letter_code
_entity_poly.pdbx_strand_id
1 'polypeptide(L)'
;MNPSANPGAPTLAGRKLVQVALTTRDAERSKQFYRDVLGLPLLFEVPNMTFYQMGELRLMVGVEPSMTPGGSVLYLDAPDIDALGGELEKRGVSFLGPVAVVQRTEKGELKLREFRDPDGNPLALMGFVPK
;
A
#
# COMPACT_ATOMS: atom_id res chain seq x y z
N MET A 1 -10.39 0.43 27.35
CA MET A 1 -9.74 -0.22 28.49
C MET A 1 -9.62 -1.72 28.27
N ASN A 2 -8.53 -2.30 28.68
CA ASN A 2 -8.31 -3.73 28.54
C ASN A 2 -8.36 -4.42 29.89
N PRO A 3 -9.52 -4.95 30.29
CA PRO A 3 -9.68 -5.59 31.59
C PRO A 3 -8.90 -6.90 31.72
N SER A 4 -8.47 -7.46 30.60
CA SER A 4 -7.75 -8.72 30.60
C SER A 4 -6.25 -8.55 30.62
N ALA A 5 -5.76 -7.34 30.88
CA ALA A 5 -4.32 -7.08 30.93
C ALA A 5 -3.66 -7.88 32.04
N ASN A 6 -3.16 -9.05 31.71
CA ASN A 6 -2.47 -9.94 32.59
C ASN A 6 -0.98 -9.81 32.29
N PRO A 7 -0.15 -9.25 33.22
CA PRO A 7 1.27 -9.07 32.92
C PRO A 7 1.93 -10.36 32.46
N GLY A 8 2.63 -10.30 31.35
CA GLY A 8 3.26 -11.45 30.74
C GLY A 8 2.38 -12.27 29.82
N ALA A 9 1.07 -11.98 29.75
CA ALA A 9 0.21 -12.65 28.80
C ALA A 9 0.51 -12.16 27.36
N PRO A 10 0.43 -13.03 26.35
CA PRO A 10 0.62 -12.62 24.97
C PRO A 10 -0.40 -11.56 24.54
N THR A 11 0.07 -10.58 23.79
CA THR A 11 -0.77 -9.54 23.20
C THR A 11 -0.33 -9.30 21.75
N LEU A 12 -1.00 -8.39 21.03
CA LEU A 12 -0.58 -7.99 19.70
C LEU A 12 0.48 -6.89 19.71
N ALA A 13 0.78 -6.33 20.87
CA ALA A 13 1.77 -5.25 20.97
C ALA A 13 3.14 -5.74 20.49
N GLY A 14 3.77 -4.98 19.60
CA GLY A 14 5.09 -5.30 19.10
C GLY A 14 5.15 -6.37 18.02
N ARG A 15 4.01 -6.97 17.66
CA ARG A 15 3.99 -7.96 16.58
C ARG A 15 3.98 -7.27 15.23
N LYS A 16 4.67 -7.88 14.26
CA LYS A 16 4.75 -7.32 12.91
C LYS A 16 3.50 -7.65 12.11
N LEU A 17 3.09 -6.72 11.26
CA LEU A 17 2.13 -7.02 10.21
C LEU A 17 2.87 -7.78 9.12
N VAL A 18 2.42 -8.98 8.76
CA VAL A 18 3.17 -9.83 7.83
C VAL A 18 2.48 -10.01 6.48
N GLN A 19 1.20 -9.71 6.39
CA GLN A 19 0.46 -9.85 5.14
C GLN A 19 -0.72 -8.90 5.11
N VAL A 20 -0.96 -8.34 3.92
CA VAL A 20 -2.15 -7.53 3.64
C VAL A 20 -2.86 -8.17 2.45
N ALA A 21 -4.18 -8.25 2.52
CA ALA A 21 -4.99 -8.81 1.46
C ALA A 21 -5.83 -7.72 0.80
N LEU A 22 -5.77 -7.68 -0.53
CA LEU A 22 -6.63 -6.86 -1.36
C LEU A 22 -7.42 -7.76 -2.30
N THR A 23 -8.42 -7.21 -2.94
CA THR A 23 -9.21 -7.95 -3.92
C THR A 23 -9.16 -7.27 -5.29
N THR A 24 -9.39 -8.05 -6.33
CA THR A 24 -9.46 -7.56 -7.70
C THR A 24 -10.60 -8.26 -8.43
N ARG A 25 -11.17 -7.58 -9.41
CA ARG A 25 -12.14 -8.20 -10.32
C ARG A 25 -11.48 -8.85 -11.52
N ASP A 26 -10.22 -8.48 -11.80
CA ASP A 26 -9.52 -8.91 -13.01
C ASP A 26 -8.07 -9.21 -12.67
N ALA A 27 -7.74 -10.50 -12.62
CA ALA A 27 -6.42 -10.96 -12.20
C ALA A 27 -5.29 -10.43 -13.09
N GLU A 28 -5.47 -10.45 -14.42
CA GLU A 28 -4.43 -10.00 -15.33
C GLU A 28 -4.18 -8.50 -15.23
N ARG A 29 -5.23 -7.70 -15.14
CA ARG A 29 -5.12 -6.26 -14.98
C ARG A 29 -4.43 -5.91 -13.67
N SER A 30 -4.80 -6.57 -12.59
CA SER A 30 -4.19 -6.38 -11.28
C SER A 30 -2.71 -6.75 -11.32
N LYS A 31 -2.37 -7.86 -11.97
CA LYS A 31 -0.98 -8.31 -12.07
C LYS A 31 -0.13 -7.31 -12.85
N GLN A 32 -0.63 -6.80 -13.97
CA GLN A 32 0.09 -5.77 -14.72
C GLN A 32 0.35 -4.55 -13.85
N PHE A 33 -0.63 -4.17 -13.04
CA PHE A 33 -0.47 -3.00 -12.18
C PHE A 33 0.56 -3.23 -11.08
N TYR A 34 0.39 -4.26 -10.27
CA TYR A 34 1.29 -4.47 -9.11
C TYR A 34 2.69 -4.92 -9.53
N ARG A 35 2.80 -5.81 -10.50
CA ARG A 35 4.10 -6.31 -10.95
C ARG A 35 4.81 -5.32 -11.88
N ASP A 36 4.12 -4.85 -12.92
CA ASP A 36 4.78 -4.10 -14.00
C ASP A 36 4.79 -2.60 -13.73
N VAL A 37 3.70 -2.02 -13.28
CA VAL A 37 3.62 -0.57 -13.02
C VAL A 37 4.28 -0.21 -11.70
N LEU A 38 3.88 -0.88 -10.60
CA LEU A 38 4.47 -0.60 -9.29
C LEU A 38 5.81 -1.30 -9.07
N GLY A 39 6.12 -2.33 -9.85
CA GLY A 39 7.40 -3.00 -9.77
C GLY A 39 7.58 -3.94 -8.58
N LEU A 40 6.48 -4.45 -8.02
CA LEU A 40 6.60 -5.37 -6.89
C LEU A 40 7.04 -6.75 -7.37
N PRO A 41 8.02 -7.38 -6.72
CA PRO A 41 8.41 -8.75 -7.04
C PRO A 41 7.24 -9.71 -6.82
N LEU A 42 6.88 -10.47 -7.85
CA LEU A 42 5.86 -11.50 -7.75
C LEU A 42 6.50 -12.72 -7.10
N LEU A 43 5.95 -13.18 -5.97
CA LEU A 43 6.49 -14.31 -5.23
C LEU A 43 5.98 -15.63 -5.81
N PHE A 44 4.67 -15.77 -5.92
CA PHE A 44 4.05 -16.96 -6.49
C PHE A 44 2.57 -16.71 -6.76
N GLU A 45 1.97 -17.61 -7.52
CA GLU A 45 0.54 -17.58 -7.81
C GLU A 45 -0.06 -18.94 -7.47
N VAL A 46 -1.31 -18.90 -6.99
CA VAL A 46 -2.17 -20.08 -6.90
C VAL A 46 -3.48 -19.70 -7.57
N PRO A 47 -4.40 -20.65 -7.80
CA PRO A 47 -5.67 -20.29 -8.43
C PRO A 47 -6.36 -19.15 -7.69
N ASN A 48 -6.69 -18.07 -8.43
CA ASN A 48 -7.41 -16.89 -7.93
C ASN A 48 -6.67 -16.06 -6.87
N MET A 49 -5.37 -16.27 -6.69
CA MET A 49 -4.58 -15.45 -5.75
C MET A 49 -3.17 -15.23 -6.28
N THR A 50 -2.68 -14.01 -6.12
CA THR A 50 -1.31 -13.64 -6.49
C THR A 50 -0.63 -12.99 -5.29
N PHE A 51 0.63 -13.33 -5.06
CA PHE A 51 1.38 -12.87 -3.90
C PHE A 51 2.60 -12.08 -4.32
N TYR A 52 2.80 -10.92 -3.70
CA TYR A 52 3.92 -10.02 -3.98
C TYR A 52 4.70 -9.72 -2.72
N GLN A 53 5.99 -9.44 -2.88
CA GLN A 53 6.80 -8.90 -1.80
C GLN A 53 6.63 -7.40 -1.74
N MET A 54 6.23 -6.86 -0.61
CA MET A 54 6.08 -5.42 -0.39
C MET A 54 6.83 -5.07 0.90
N GLY A 55 8.09 -4.64 0.74
CA GLY A 55 8.95 -4.43 1.89
C GLY A 55 9.14 -5.73 2.67
N GLU A 56 8.86 -5.71 3.95
CA GLU A 56 8.98 -6.88 4.81
C GLU A 56 7.68 -7.68 4.89
N LEU A 57 6.62 -7.22 4.25
CA LEU A 57 5.35 -7.95 4.30
C LEU A 57 4.97 -8.47 2.93
N ARG A 58 3.96 -9.30 2.92
CA ARG A 58 3.45 -9.94 1.71
C ARG A 58 2.10 -9.31 1.36
N LEU A 59 1.96 -8.92 0.09
CA LEU A 59 0.69 -8.47 -0.44
C LEU A 59 0.04 -9.63 -1.18
N MET A 60 -1.18 -9.99 -0.78
CA MET A 60 -1.98 -10.99 -1.45
C MET A 60 -3.11 -10.28 -2.20
N VAL A 61 -3.27 -10.60 -3.49
CA VAL A 61 -4.40 -10.07 -4.26
C VAL A 61 -5.25 -11.26 -4.70
N GLY A 62 -6.47 -11.33 -4.21
CA GLY A 62 -7.41 -12.39 -4.52
C GLY A 62 -8.48 -11.95 -5.50
N VAL A 63 -8.88 -12.85 -6.41
CA VAL A 63 -9.91 -12.54 -7.40
C VAL A 63 -11.29 -12.66 -6.75
N GLU A 64 -12.05 -11.57 -6.83
CA GLU A 64 -13.41 -11.50 -6.29
C GLU A 64 -14.27 -10.69 -7.26
N PRO A 65 -14.96 -11.36 -8.21
CA PRO A 65 -15.68 -10.64 -9.27
C PRO A 65 -16.73 -9.64 -8.77
N SER A 66 -17.31 -9.89 -7.60
CA SER A 66 -18.35 -9.03 -7.04
C SER A 66 -17.84 -8.08 -5.96
N MET A 67 -16.53 -7.86 -5.89
CA MET A 67 -15.95 -7.03 -4.84
C MET A 67 -16.44 -5.59 -4.87
N THR A 68 -16.47 -4.98 -3.70
CA THR A 68 -16.65 -3.55 -3.53
C THR A 68 -15.31 -2.98 -3.09
N PRO A 69 -14.72 -2.03 -3.85
CA PRO A 69 -13.42 -1.47 -3.48
C PRO A 69 -13.52 -0.58 -2.25
N GLY A 70 -12.41 -0.42 -1.57
CA GLY A 70 -12.34 0.46 -0.41
C GLY A 70 -11.90 -0.28 0.85
N GLY A 71 -12.21 0.30 1.99
CA GLY A 71 -11.78 -0.19 3.28
C GLY A 71 -10.45 0.40 3.67
N SER A 72 -9.42 -0.43 3.81
CA SER A 72 -8.11 0.04 4.26
C SER A 72 -7.34 0.77 3.15
N VAL A 73 -6.53 1.74 3.55
CA VAL A 73 -5.57 2.41 2.67
C VAL A 73 -4.19 1.85 2.95
N LEU A 74 -3.46 1.49 1.92
CA LEU A 74 -2.07 1.07 2.07
C LEU A 74 -1.16 2.28 1.92
N TYR A 75 -0.40 2.58 2.96
CA TYR A 75 0.58 3.66 2.94
C TYR A 75 1.96 3.10 2.65
N LEU A 76 2.56 3.54 1.55
CA LEU A 76 3.88 3.09 1.10
C LEU A 76 4.92 4.14 1.47
N ASP A 77 5.97 3.74 2.14
CA ASP A 77 7.02 4.65 2.56
C ASP A 77 7.76 5.22 1.34
N ALA A 78 7.79 6.52 1.22
CA ALA A 78 8.35 7.21 0.07
C ALA A 78 9.05 8.51 0.49
N PRO A 79 10.27 8.41 1.06
CA PRO A 79 11.05 9.63 1.35
C PRO A 79 11.39 10.41 0.07
N ASP A 80 11.40 9.72 -1.08
CA ASP A 80 11.61 10.29 -2.41
C ASP A 80 10.28 10.54 -3.13
N ILE A 81 9.27 11.00 -2.41
CA ILE A 81 7.88 11.07 -2.89
C ILE A 81 7.71 11.81 -4.22
N ASP A 82 8.45 12.90 -4.42
CA ASP A 82 8.34 13.66 -5.66
C ASP A 82 8.92 12.90 -6.86
N ALA A 83 10.08 12.29 -6.70
CA ALA A 83 10.72 11.51 -7.76
C ALA A 83 9.92 10.25 -8.08
N LEU A 84 9.49 9.53 -7.04
CA LEU A 84 8.71 8.31 -7.21
C LEU A 84 7.36 8.62 -7.83
N GLY A 85 6.68 9.66 -7.37
CA GLY A 85 5.40 10.07 -7.94
C GLY A 85 5.50 10.40 -9.41
N GLY A 86 6.55 11.14 -9.81
CA GLY A 86 6.78 11.46 -11.21
C GLY A 86 7.03 10.22 -12.06
N GLU A 87 7.78 9.26 -11.55
CA GLU A 87 8.03 8.01 -12.26
C GLU A 87 6.76 7.17 -12.40
N LEU A 88 5.95 7.10 -11.35
CA LEU A 88 4.69 6.37 -11.41
C LEU A 88 3.70 7.01 -12.38
N GLU A 89 3.68 8.35 -12.47
CA GLU A 89 2.86 9.03 -13.47
C GLU A 89 3.27 8.63 -14.89
N LYS A 90 4.56 8.53 -15.14
CA LYS A 90 5.06 8.07 -16.44
C LYS A 90 4.62 6.64 -16.76
N ARG A 91 4.44 5.81 -15.74
CA ARG A 91 4.00 4.43 -15.89
C ARG A 91 2.48 4.29 -15.93
N GLY A 92 1.76 5.42 -15.93
CA GLY A 92 0.31 5.42 -16.09
C GLY A 92 -0.50 5.49 -14.80
N VAL A 93 0.13 5.71 -13.66
CA VAL A 93 -0.61 5.89 -12.40
C VAL A 93 -1.29 7.26 -12.42
N SER A 94 -2.59 7.27 -12.14
CA SER A 94 -3.36 8.50 -12.00
C SER A 94 -3.49 8.83 -10.52
N PHE A 95 -2.80 9.88 -10.08
CA PHE A 95 -2.94 10.35 -8.71
C PHE A 95 -4.20 11.16 -8.54
N LEU A 96 -4.78 11.13 -7.34
CA LEU A 96 -6.01 11.85 -7.03
C LEU A 96 -5.78 13.36 -6.89
N GLY A 97 -4.52 13.78 -6.75
CA GLY A 97 -4.16 15.18 -6.63
C GLY A 97 -2.66 15.35 -6.55
N PRO A 98 -2.20 16.58 -6.31
CA PRO A 98 -0.77 16.84 -6.11
C PRO A 98 -0.31 16.34 -4.74
N VAL A 99 1.00 16.36 -4.53
CA VAL A 99 1.57 16.05 -3.22
C VAL A 99 1.01 17.04 -2.20
N ALA A 100 0.51 16.52 -1.08
CA ALA A 100 0.00 17.32 0.01
C ALA A 100 0.97 17.29 1.19
N VAL A 101 1.19 18.45 1.81
CA VAL A 101 1.95 18.51 3.07
C VAL A 101 0.94 18.36 4.19
N VAL A 102 1.02 17.23 4.92
CA VAL A 102 0.06 16.93 5.98
C VAL A 102 0.57 17.31 7.36
N GLN A 103 1.88 17.52 7.50
CA GLN A 103 2.47 17.99 8.75
C GLN A 103 3.78 18.72 8.45
N ARG A 104 3.97 19.85 9.12
CA ARG A 104 5.23 20.60 9.06
C ARG A 104 5.86 20.63 10.43
N THR A 105 7.17 20.37 10.46
CA THR A 105 7.98 20.46 11.68
C THR A 105 9.25 21.25 11.40
N GLU A 106 10.00 21.55 12.44
CA GLU A 106 11.29 22.21 12.27
C GLU A 106 12.28 21.35 11.49
N LYS A 107 12.10 20.05 11.49
CA LYS A 107 13.00 19.11 10.82
C LYS A 107 12.64 18.85 9.37
N GLY A 108 11.39 19.12 8.98
CA GLY A 108 10.95 18.85 7.62
C GLY A 108 9.44 18.74 7.52
N GLU A 109 8.99 18.12 6.43
CA GLU A 109 7.57 18.00 6.12
C GLU A 109 7.17 16.55 5.88
N LEU A 110 6.05 16.16 6.43
CA LEU A 110 5.42 14.87 6.10
C LEU A 110 4.49 15.10 4.92
N LYS A 111 4.75 14.39 3.83
CA LYS A 111 4.02 14.53 2.57
C LYS A 111 3.25 13.28 2.24
N LEU A 112 2.14 13.47 1.53
CA LEU A 112 1.23 12.39 1.15
C LEU A 112 0.72 12.61 -0.27
N ARG A 113 0.56 11.51 -1.02
CA ARG A 113 -0.08 11.56 -2.34
C ARG A 113 -0.83 10.27 -2.58
N GLU A 114 -2.13 10.38 -2.87
CA GLU A 114 -3.00 9.21 -2.99
C GLU A 114 -3.27 8.82 -4.44
N PHE A 115 -3.42 7.53 -4.65
CA PHE A 115 -3.82 6.97 -5.94
C PHE A 115 -4.65 5.71 -5.70
N ARG A 116 -5.19 5.16 -6.79
CA ARG A 116 -6.00 3.95 -6.72
C ARG A 116 -5.44 2.91 -7.65
N ASP A 117 -5.62 1.63 -7.28
CA ASP A 117 -5.33 0.56 -8.20
C ASP A 117 -6.46 0.44 -9.23
N PRO A 118 -6.35 -0.44 -10.25
CA PRO A 118 -7.39 -0.56 -11.28
C PRO A 118 -8.77 -0.97 -10.75
N ASP A 119 -8.83 -1.57 -9.57
CA ASP A 119 -10.09 -1.98 -8.94
C ASP A 119 -10.65 -0.91 -8.00
N GLY A 120 -9.93 0.20 -7.82
CA GLY A 120 -10.36 1.27 -6.93
C GLY A 120 -9.86 1.13 -5.50
N ASN A 121 -8.98 0.16 -5.22
CA ASN A 121 -8.38 0.05 -3.89
C ASN A 121 -7.47 1.24 -3.64
N PRO A 122 -7.61 1.93 -2.49
CA PRO A 122 -6.82 3.13 -2.21
C PRO A 122 -5.41 2.80 -1.74
N LEU A 123 -4.44 3.49 -2.32
CA LEU A 123 -3.04 3.44 -1.91
C LEU A 123 -2.55 4.88 -1.72
N ALA A 124 -1.47 5.05 -0.99
CA ALA A 124 -0.87 6.36 -0.80
C ALA A 124 0.63 6.25 -0.66
N LEU A 125 1.34 7.20 -1.24
CA LEU A 125 2.74 7.42 -0.92
C LEU A 125 2.79 8.34 0.30
N MET A 126 3.64 8.02 1.26
CA MET A 126 3.84 8.83 2.46
C MET A 126 5.33 8.93 2.74
N GLY A 127 5.82 10.14 2.84
CA GLY A 127 7.24 10.35 3.07
C GLY A 127 7.54 11.57 3.89
N PHE A 128 8.51 11.44 4.78
CA PHE A 128 9.04 12.58 5.49
C PHE A 128 10.21 13.14 4.69
N VAL A 129 10.12 14.43 4.33
CA VAL A 129 11.13 15.11 3.54
C VAL A 129 11.83 16.12 4.46
N PRO A 130 13.08 15.85 4.85
CA PRO A 130 13.83 16.76 5.73
C PRO A 130 14.10 18.11 5.06
N LYS A 131 14.24 19.11 5.89
CA LYS A 131 14.69 20.42 5.40
C LYS A 131 16.15 20.37 4.94
#